data_a8e0115952260af6d170b9f4f4b65bef
#
_entry.id   a8e0115952260af6d170b9f4f4b65bef
#
_cell.length_a   1.000
_cell.length_b   1.000
_cell.length_c   1.000
_cell.angle_alpha   90.00
_cell.angle_beta   90.00
_cell.angle_gamma   90.00
#
_symmetry.space_group_name_H-M   'P 1'
#
loop_
_entity.id
_entity.type
_entity.pdbx_description
1 polymer ?
#
loop_
_entity_poly.entity_id
_entity_poly.type
_entity_poly.pdbx_seq_one_letter_code
_entity_poly.pdbx_strand_id
1 'polypeptide(L)'
;GNAVGETASVTADGTGWEGWNRRMMSFVSHINRQDWTETYGLNVVVEGTRAPLSTTEIGSYMSRLPKDTSETRKNIIRYALQSVGKVPYYWGGKASAQNYTGNNFGSVTLPDHKGRILKGLDCSGWVNWVYWSVTGTHLPYEGTEGLRTLGRQVRRQDLKPGDIVVITGSTPHVIMFLGFTSNGQIQCVHE
;
A
#
# COMPACT_ATOMS: atom_id res chain seq x y z
N GLY A 1 -5.42 0.24 -1.36
CA GLY A 1 -5.98 0.89 -0.33
C GLY A 1 -7.39 1.42 -0.36
N ASN A 2 -8.25 1.02 -1.29
CA ASN A 2 -9.61 1.61 -1.36
C ASN A 2 -10.66 0.87 -0.52
N ALA A 3 -10.34 -0.29 0.02
CA ALA A 3 -11.26 -1.05 0.84
C ALA A 3 -11.74 -0.28 2.08
N VAL A 4 -10.89 0.58 2.63
CA VAL A 4 -11.19 1.38 3.82
C VAL A 4 -12.22 2.46 3.56
N GLY A 5 -12.16 3.13 2.42
CA GLY A 5 -13.12 4.21 2.11
C GLY A 5 -14.56 3.73 2.10
N GLU A 6 -14.81 2.55 1.57
CA GLU A 6 -16.14 1.98 1.54
C GLU A 6 -16.58 1.36 2.86
N THR A 7 -15.65 0.64 3.48
CA THR A 7 -15.94 0.02 4.75
C THR A 7 -16.17 1.07 5.83
N ALA A 8 -15.41 2.15 5.79
CA ALA A 8 -15.60 3.29 6.68
C ALA A 8 -16.96 3.97 6.48
N SER A 9 -17.49 4.00 5.26
CA SER A 9 -18.82 4.57 5.01
C SER A 9 -19.96 3.73 5.60
N VAL A 10 -19.79 2.43 5.71
CA VAL A 10 -20.75 1.51 6.31
C VAL A 10 -20.79 1.65 7.85
N THR A 11 -19.75 2.20 8.43
CA THR A 11 -19.55 2.28 9.88
C THR A 11 -19.31 3.69 10.36
N ALA A 12 -20.07 4.63 9.81
CA ALA A 12 -19.95 6.05 10.15
C ALA A 12 -20.11 6.36 11.66
N ASP A 13 -20.71 5.47 12.41
CA ASP A 13 -20.82 5.50 13.87
C ASP A 13 -19.56 4.98 14.59
N GLY A 14 -18.58 4.47 13.86
CA GLY A 14 -17.34 3.92 14.41
C GLY A 14 -17.45 2.51 14.97
N THR A 15 -18.57 1.82 14.77
CA THR A 15 -18.78 0.47 15.31
C THR A 15 -18.32 -0.64 14.38
N GLY A 16 -18.04 -0.35 13.11
CA GLY A 16 -17.68 -1.34 12.10
C GLY A 16 -16.23 -1.84 12.21
N TRP A 17 -15.38 -1.07 12.85
CA TRP A 17 -13.96 -1.35 12.99
C TRP A 17 -13.63 -1.47 14.47
N GLU A 18 -13.39 -2.67 14.92
CA GLU A 18 -13.08 -2.93 16.31
C GLU A 18 -11.81 -2.18 16.75
N GLY A 19 -11.91 -1.42 17.85
CA GLY A 19 -10.81 -0.61 18.37
C GLY A 19 -10.57 0.73 17.66
N TRP A 20 -11.36 1.06 16.65
CA TRP A 20 -11.21 2.34 15.95
C TRP A 20 -12.03 3.44 16.63
N ASN A 21 -11.40 4.58 16.82
CA ASN A 21 -12.07 5.78 17.33
C ASN A 21 -12.35 6.79 16.19
N ARG A 22 -13.12 7.83 16.47
CA ARG A 22 -13.49 8.86 15.49
C ARG A 22 -12.27 9.52 14.83
N ARG A 23 -11.18 9.72 15.57
CA ARG A 23 -9.96 10.32 15.04
C ARG A 23 -9.31 9.41 13.98
N MET A 24 -9.23 8.13 14.25
CA MET A 24 -8.71 7.14 13.32
C MET A 24 -9.57 7.04 12.07
N MET A 25 -10.89 7.00 12.23
CA MET A 25 -11.85 7.00 11.12
C MET A 25 -11.73 8.26 10.26
N SER A 26 -11.64 9.44 10.90
CA SER A 26 -11.44 10.72 10.21
C SER A 26 -10.13 10.75 9.45
N PHE A 27 -9.05 10.26 10.03
CA PHE A 27 -7.74 10.21 9.41
C PHE A 27 -7.74 9.32 8.15
N VAL A 28 -8.30 8.12 8.26
CA VAL A 28 -8.40 7.20 7.12
C VAL A 28 -9.30 7.76 6.03
N SER A 29 -10.42 8.37 6.40
CA SER A 29 -11.27 9.08 5.44
C SER A 29 -10.53 10.22 4.73
N HIS A 30 -9.67 10.92 5.45
CA HIS A 30 -8.85 11.98 4.86
C HIS A 30 -7.83 11.41 3.88
N ILE A 31 -7.11 10.36 4.25
CA ILE A 31 -6.18 9.66 3.35
C ILE A 31 -6.89 9.22 2.07
N ASN A 32 -8.07 8.60 2.19
CA ASN A 32 -8.82 8.12 1.04
C ASN A 32 -9.39 9.23 0.13
N ARG A 33 -9.58 10.43 0.66
CA ARG A 33 -10.07 11.58 -0.13
C ARG A 33 -8.95 12.45 -0.68
N GLN A 34 -7.74 12.27 -0.17
CA GLN A 34 -6.63 13.09 -0.61
C GLN A 34 -6.26 12.74 -2.04
N ASP A 35 -6.11 13.75 -2.87
CA ASP A 35 -5.53 13.59 -4.20
C ASP A 35 -4.02 13.39 -4.07
N TRP A 36 -3.61 12.16 -4.04
CA TRP A 36 -2.21 11.78 -3.97
C TRP A 36 -1.46 12.15 -5.24
N THR A 37 -2.17 12.30 -6.36
CA THR A 37 -1.62 12.82 -7.62
C THR A 37 -1.12 14.23 -7.44
N GLU A 38 -1.92 15.10 -6.81
CA GLU A 38 -1.51 16.47 -6.53
C GLU A 38 -0.37 16.52 -5.51
N THR A 39 -0.49 15.76 -4.41
CA THR A 39 0.47 15.79 -3.30
C THR A 39 1.86 15.30 -3.71
N TYR A 40 1.94 14.26 -4.53
CA TYR A 40 3.21 13.62 -4.93
C TYR A 40 3.54 13.81 -6.40
N GLY A 41 2.68 14.44 -7.20
CA GLY A 41 2.75 14.35 -8.65
C GLY A 41 2.58 12.91 -9.12
N LEU A 42 1.70 12.17 -8.45
CA LEU A 42 1.51 10.75 -8.69
C LEU A 42 0.33 10.52 -9.64
N ASN A 43 0.53 9.71 -10.65
CA ASN A 43 -0.57 8.95 -11.23
C ASN A 43 -0.71 7.66 -10.44
N VAL A 44 -1.74 7.57 -9.63
CA VAL A 44 -2.12 6.30 -9.01
C VAL A 44 -2.67 5.43 -10.11
N VAL A 45 -1.95 4.37 -10.44
CA VAL A 45 -2.28 3.50 -11.58
C VAL A 45 -3.43 2.56 -11.27
N VAL A 46 -3.93 2.56 -10.07
CA VAL A 46 -5.15 1.85 -9.74
C VAL A 46 -6.31 2.84 -9.87
N GLU A 47 -6.76 3.10 -11.09
CA GLU A 47 -8.06 3.69 -11.33
C GLU A 47 -9.09 2.87 -10.56
N GLY A 48 -9.36 3.23 -9.31
CA GLY A 48 -10.52 2.82 -8.53
C GLY A 48 -11.03 1.38 -8.65
N THR A 49 -10.28 0.49 -9.29
CA THR A 49 -10.68 -0.91 -9.43
C THR A 49 -10.27 -1.65 -8.16
N ARG A 50 -11.24 -1.91 -7.34
CA ARG A 50 -11.19 -2.75 -6.15
C ARG A 50 -11.00 -4.23 -6.48
N ALA A 51 -10.97 -4.55 -7.74
CA ALA A 51 -10.71 -5.91 -8.21
C ALA A 51 -9.20 -6.19 -8.14
N PRO A 52 -8.82 -7.38 -7.70
CA PRO A 52 -7.43 -7.83 -7.81
C PRO A 52 -6.93 -7.75 -9.25
N LEU A 53 -5.68 -7.35 -9.41
CA LEU A 53 -5.06 -7.34 -10.74
C LEU A 53 -4.99 -8.75 -11.30
N SER A 54 -5.32 -8.90 -12.57
CA SER A 54 -5.15 -10.15 -13.30
C SER A 54 -3.67 -10.43 -13.56
N THR A 55 -3.35 -11.68 -13.85
CA THR A 55 -1.98 -12.08 -14.24
C THR A 55 -1.48 -11.30 -15.46
N THR A 56 -2.36 -11.00 -16.42
CA THR A 56 -2.03 -10.21 -17.61
C THR A 56 -1.69 -8.77 -17.25
N GLU A 57 -2.45 -8.14 -16.38
CA GLU A 57 -2.18 -6.77 -15.91
C GLU A 57 -0.85 -6.71 -15.15
N ILE A 58 -0.62 -7.65 -14.22
CA ILE A 58 0.67 -7.76 -13.52
C ILE A 58 1.80 -7.95 -14.53
N GLY A 59 1.65 -8.83 -15.49
CA GLY A 59 2.62 -9.04 -16.57
C GLY A 59 2.92 -7.78 -17.35
N SER A 60 1.89 -6.97 -17.64
CA SER A 60 2.03 -5.68 -18.33
C SER A 60 2.85 -4.68 -17.50
N TYR A 61 2.64 -4.58 -16.18
CA TYR A 61 3.46 -3.74 -15.32
C TYR A 61 4.91 -4.24 -15.28
N MET A 62 5.11 -5.55 -15.11
CA MET A 62 6.43 -6.16 -15.03
C MET A 62 7.25 -5.97 -16.30
N SER A 63 6.62 -6.02 -17.48
CA SER A 63 7.29 -5.85 -18.76
C SER A 63 7.82 -4.42 -19.02
N ARG A 64 7.28 -3.42 -18.30
CA ARG A 64 7.68 -2.02 -18.40
C ARG A 64 8.82 -1.63 -17.47
N LEU A 65 9.24 -2.54 -16.59
CA LEU A 65 10.36 -2.29 -15.69
C LEU A 65 11.65 -2.11 -16.50
N PRO A 66 12.56 -1.21 -16.08
CA PRO A 66 13.88 -1.09 -16.67
C PRO A 66 14.60 -2.44 -16.75
N LYS A 67 15.32 -2.68 -17.84
CA LYS A 67 16.00 -3.96 -18.09
C LYS A 67 17.04 -4.31 -17.02
N ASP A 68 17.65 -3.30 -16.41
CA ASP A 68 18.64 -3.41 -15.35
C ASP A 68 18.02 -3.54 -13.94
N THR A 69 16.68 -3.65 -13.84
CA THR A 69 16.01 -3.88 -12.55
C THR A 69 16.42 -5.24 -11.99
N SER A 70 16.97 -5.26 -10.78
CA SER A 70 17.40 -6.51 -10.13
C SER A 70 16.24 -7.46 -9.88
N GLU A 71 16.51 -8.76 -9.81
CA GLU A 71 15.48 -9.78 -9.55
C GLU A 71 14.79 -9.57 -8.20
N THR A 72 15.52 -9.14 -7.17
CA THR A 72 14.93 -8.80 -5.88
C THR A 72 13.88 -7.70 -6.02
N ARG A 73 14.20 -6.62 -6.73
CA ARG A 73 13.25 -5.52 -6.98
C ARG A 73 12.05 -5.97 -7.81
N LYS A 74 12.27 -6.77 -8.83
CA LYS A 74 11.18 -7.36 -9.63
C LYS A 74 10.25 -8.19 -8.76
N ASN A 75 10.80 -9.00 -7.85
CA ASN A 75 10.01 -9.81 -6.95
C ASN A 75 9.23 -8.96 -5.94
N ILE A 76 9.82 -7.90 -5.40
CA ILE A 76 9.13 -6.93 -4.52
C ILE A 76 7.93 -6.32 -5.25
N ILE A 77 8.13 -5.84 -6.48
CA ILE A 77 7.06 -5.22 -7.26
C ILE A 77 5.98 -6.24 -7.62
N ARG A 78 6.37 -7.42 -8.04
CA ARG A 78 5.40 -8.48 -8.36
C ARG A 78 4.54 -8.83 -7.16
N TYR A 79 5.16 -8.98 -5.99
CA TYR A 79 4.45 -9.29 -4.75
C TYR A 79 3.50 -8.15 -4.35
N ALA A 80 3.96 -6.90 -4.45
CA ALA A 80 3.14 -5.72 -4.21
C ALA A 80 1.92 -5.68 -5.15
N LEU A 81 2.12 -5.88 -6.46
CA LEU A 81 1.03 -5.91 -7.44
C LEU A 81 0.04 -7.05 -7.18
N GLN A 82 0.51 -8.20 -6.73
CA GLN A 82 -0.34 -9.34 -6.36
C GLN A 82 -1.22 -9.07 -5.14
N SER A 83 -0.85 -8.12 -4.30
CA SER A 83 -1.61 -7.73 -3.11
C SER A 83 -2.75 -6.75 -3.41
N VAL A 84 -2.72 -6.09 -4.58
CA VAL A 84 -3.74 -5.10 -4.96
C VAL A 84 -5.14 -5.70 -4.88
N GLY A 85 -6.04 -5.00 -4.19
CA GLY A 85 -7.43 -5.41 -3.99
C GLY A 85 -7.64 -6.62 -3.07
N LYS A 86 -6.60 -7.14 -2.43
CA LYS A 86 -6.68 -8.35 -1.59
C LYS A 86 -6.36 -8.10 -0.12
N VAL A 87 -5.61 -7.07 0.19
CA VAL A 87 -5.26 -6.70 1.55
C VAL A 87 -6.09 -5.48 1.94
N PRO A 88 -6.94 -5.57 2.96
CA PRO A 88 -7.69 -4.41 3.42
C PRO A 88 -6.82 -3.51 4.28
N TYR A 89 -7.07 -2.22 4.23
CA TYR A 89 -6.44 -1.28 5.13
C TYR A 89 -6.97 -1.48 6.56
N TYR A 90 -6.07 -1.51 7.53
CA TYR A 90 -6.39 -1.51 8.95
C TYR A 90 -5.42 -0.62 9.70
N TRP A 91 -5.92 0.45 10.34
CA TRP A 91 -5.08 1.40 11.06
C TRP A 91 -4.22 0.72 12.13
N GLY A 92 -2.91 0.92 12.06
CA GLY A 92 -1.96 0.26 12.95
C GLY A 92 -1.71 -1.22 12.62
N GLY A 93 -2.31 -1.73 11.53
CA GLY A 93 -2.15 -3.11 11.10
C GLY A 93 -0.73 -3.43 10.66
N LYS A 94 -0.17 -4.48 11.25
CA LYS A 94 1.18 -4.99 10.95
C LYS A 94 1.11 -6.50 10.74
N ALA A 95 1.91 -7.00 9.80
CA ALA A 95 2.02 -8.44 9.61
C ALA A 95 2.83 -9.08 10.74
N SER A 96 2.37 -10.21 11.23
CA SER A 96 3.08 -10.99 12.27
C SER A 96 4.10 -11.96 11.71
N ALA A 97 4.10 -12.19 10.40
CA ALA A 97 5.00 -13.10 9.70
C ALA A 97 5.08 -12.75 8.21
N GLN A 98 6.11 -13.30 7.56
CA GLN A 98 6.18 -13.34 6.10
C GLN A 98 4.93 -14.01 5.53
N ASN A 99 4.50 -13.56 4.35
CA ASN A 99 3.33 -14.11 3.67
C ASN A 99 2.07 -14.18 4.57
N TYR A 100 1.96 -13.24 5.53
CA TYR A 100 0.82 -13.19 6.44
C TYR A 100 -0.50 -13.08 5.66
N THR A 101 -1.39 -14.02 5.91
CA THR A 101 -2.68 -14.13 5.23
C THR A 101 -3.87 -14.08 6.19
N GLY A 102 -3.67 -13.48 7.36
CA GLY A 102 -4.71 -13.42 8.41
C GLY A 102 -6.00 -12.72 7.99
N ASN A 103 -5.97 -11.99 6.89
CA ASN A 103 -7.07 -11.31 6.22
C ASN A 103 -7.45 -11.94 4.87
N ASN A 104 -7.17 -13.24 4.69
CA ASN A 104 -7.45 -13.96 3.45
C ASN A 104 -6.67 -13.43 2.22
N PHE A 105 -5.38 -13.13 2.40
CA PHE A 105 -4.53 -12.76 1.27
C PHE A 105 -4.62 -13.81 0.14
N GLY A 106 -4.77 -13.34 -1.10
CA GLY A 106 -5.05 -14.21 -2.25
C GLY A 106 -6.53 -14.25 -2.63
N SER A 107 -7.41 -13.80 -1.74
CA SER A 107 -8.85 -13.62 -1.98
C SER A 107 -9.23 -12.18 -1.72
N VAL A 108 -10.30 -11.71 -2.33
CA VAL A 108 -10.90 -10.42 -1.97
C VAL A 108 -11.45 -10.53 -0.55
N THR A 109 -11.03 -9.63 0.34
CA THR A 109 -11.55 -9.59 1.70
C THR A 109 -12.87 -8.83 1.73
N LEU A 110 -13.90 -9.46 2.28
CA LEU A 110 -15.22 -8.86 2.45
C LEU A 110 -15.45 -8.50 3.91
N PRO A 111 -16.23 -7.45 4.17
CA PRO A 111 -16.68 -7.13 5.52
C PRO A 111 -17.49 -8.28 6.12
N ASP A 112 -17.45 -8.42 7.44
CA ASP A 112 -18.36 -9.30 8.16
C ASP A 112 -19.80 -8.74 8.17
N HIS A 113 -20.73 -9.43 8.83
CA HIS A 113 -22.13 -9.02 8.91
C HIS A 113 -22.39 -7.67 9.63
N LYS A 114 -21.35 -7.12 10.29
CA LYS A 114 -21.36 -5.78 10.89
C LYS A 114 -20.57 -4.76 10.07
N GLY A 115 -20.13 -5.12 8.88
CA GLY A 115 -19.32 -4.27 8.04
C GLY A 115 -17.86 -4.12 8.51
N ARG A 116 -17.34 -5.02 9.36
CA ARG A 116 -16.00 -4.93 9.93
C ARG A 116 -14.99 -5.75 9.13
N ILE A 117 -13.87 -5.15 8.80
CA ILE A 117 -12.68 -5.85 8.32
C ILE A 117 -11.70 -5.87 9.49
N LEU A 118 -11.62 -7.01 10.17
CA LEU A 118 -10.91 -7.14 11.45
C LEU A 118 -9.40 -7.35 11.30
N LYS A 119 -8.92 -7.66 10.10
CA LYS A 119 -7.50 -7.87 9.82
C LYS A 119 -7.12 -7.17 8.54
N GLY A 120 -5.94 -6.59 8.54
CA GLY A 120 -5.39 -5.86 7.40
C GLY A 120 -4.08 -5.19 7.79
N LEU A 121 -3.56 -4.36 6.92
CA LEU A 121 -2.32 -3.65 7.11
C LEU A 121 -2.53 -2.15 6.92
N ASP A 122 -1.77 -1.31 7.63
CA ASP A 122 -1.65 0.09 7.27
C ASP A 122 -0.57 0.28 6.20
N CYS A 123 -0.41 1.49 5.68
CA CYS A 123 0.52 1.77 4.59
C CYS A 123 1.96 1.34 4.90
N SER A 124 2.45 1.60 6.10
CA SER A 124 3.80 1.22 6.53
C SER A 124 3.91 -0.27 6.85
N GLY A 125 2.86 -0.86 7.41
CA GLY A 125 2.76 -2.29 7.66
C GLY A 125 2.75 -3.10 6.36
N TRP A 126 2.03 -2.61 5.34
CA TRP A 126 2.02 -3.21 4.01
C TRP A 126 3.40 -3.17 3.35
N VAL A 127 4.09 -2.03 3.38
CA VAL A 127 5.45 -1.91 2.84
C VAL A 127 6.37 -2.91 3.53
N ASN A 128 6.38 -2.94 4.87
CA ASN A 128 7.21 -3.86 5.63
C ASN A 128 6.90 -5.32 5.28
N TRP A 129 5.62 -5.68 5.21
CA TRP A 129 5.19 -7.03 4.86
C TRP A 129 5.64 -7.45 3.46
N VAL A 130 5.56 -6.56 2.46
CA VAL A 130 6.02 -6.85 1.09
C VAL A 130 7.52 -7.11 1.08
N TYR A 131 8.31 -6.22 1.68
CA TYR A 131 9.76 -6.39 1.75
C TYR A 131 10.15 -7.65 2.52
N TRP A 132 9.56 -7.87 3.68
CA TRP A 132 9.83 -9.03 4.51
C TRP A 132 9.50 -10.34 3.80
N SER A 133 8.35 -10.40 3.15
CA SER A 133 7.91 -11.61 2.43
C SER A 133 8.82 -11.97 1.26
N VAL A 134 9.42 -10.98 0.60
CA VAL A 134 10.29 -11.21 -0.56
C VAL A 134 11.75 -11.40 -0.15
N THR A 135 12.23 -10.61 0.80
CA THR A 135 13.66 -10.60 1.15
C THR A 135 14.02 -11.51 2.32
N GLY A 136 13.03 -11.94 3.09
CA GLY A 136 13.24 -12.68 4.34
C GLY A 136 13.64 -11.78 5.52
N THR A 137 13.79 -10.47 5.30
CA THR A 137 14.24 -9.52 6.32
C THR A 137 13.11 -8.57 6.68
N HIS A 138 12.71 -8.60 7.96
CA HIS A 138 11.80 -7.62 8.52
C HIS A 138 12.50 -6.26 8.60
N LEU A 139 11.85 -5.20 8.12
CA LEU A 139 12.39 -3.85 8.27
C LEU A 139 12.40 -3.46 9.76
N PRO A 140 13.43 -2.74 10.24
CA PRO A 140 13.58 -2.45 11.67
C PRO A 140 12.55 -1.47 12.22
N TYR A 141 11.77 -0.83 11.35
CA TYR A 141 10.76 0.16 11.73
C TYR A 141 9.40 -0.18 11.13
N GLU A 142 8.35 0.06 11.92
CA GLU A 142 6.97 -0.26 11.55
C GLU A 142 6.12 0.98 11.25
N GLY A 143 6.68 2.17 11.35
CA GLY A 143 5.98 3.43 11.06
C GLY A 143 6.69 4.28 10.01
N THR A 144 5.96 5.21 9.41
CA THR A 144 6.48 6.10 8.36
C THR A 144 7.67 6.93 8.81
N GLU A 145 7.69 7.40 10.06
CA GLU A 145 8.84 8.15 10.60
C GLU A 145 10.12 7.32 10.60
N GLY A 146 10.03 6.05 10.95
CA GLY A 146 11.17 5.14 10.90
C GLY A 146 11.52 4.76 9.46
N LEU A 147 10.55 4.44 8.63
CA LEU A 147 10.79 4.09 7.22
C LEU A 147 11.51 5.20 6.46
N ARG A 148 11.22 6.46 6.76
CA ARG A 148 11.91 7.62 6.18
C ARG A 148 13.43 7.60 6.40
N THR A 149 13.89 6.99 7.47
CA THR A 149 15.32 6.92 7.83
C THR A 149 16.05 5.72 7.22
N LEU A 150 15.32 4.81 6.60
CA LEU A 150 15.91 3.61 6.00
C LEU A 150 16.56 3.89 4.66
N GLY A 151 17.63 3.17 4.39
CA GLY A 151 18.32 3.22 3.11
C GLY A 151 19.00 4.56 2.83
N ARG A 152 19.11 4.89 1.57
CA ARG A 152 19.71 6.13 1.10
C ARG A 152 18.63 7.02 0.48
N GLN A 153 18.58 8.28 0.89
CA GLN A 153 17.76 9.27 0.20
C GLN A 153 18.26 9.48 -1.22
N VAL A 154 17.31 9.50 -2.15
CA VAL A 154 17.57 9.73 -3.58
C VAL A 154 16.73 10.89 -4.08
N ARG A 155 17.18 11.53 -5.13
CA ARG A 155 16.36 12.55 -5.81
C ARG A 155 15.23 11.85 -6.56
N ARG A 156 14.14 12.58 -6.82
CA ARG A 156 12.98 12.05 -7.55
C ARG A 156 13.37 11.35 -8.86
N GLN A 157 14.27 11.96 -9.62
CA GLN A 157 14.74 11.42 -10.91
C GLN A 157 15.59 10.14 -10.80
N ASP A 158 16.12 9.86 -9.62
CA ASP A 158 16.99 8.71 -9.34
C ASP A 158 16.22 7.55 -8.71
N LEU A 159 14.89 7.70 -8.54
CA LEU A 159 14.01 6.64 -8.03
C LEU A 159 14.08 5.41 -8.91
N LYS A 160 14.17 4.26 -8.28
CA LYS A 160 14.14 2.94 -8.94
C LYS A 160 12.91 2.15 -8.51
N PRO A 161 12.33 1.34 -9.41
CA PRO A 161 11.19 0.48 -9.04
C PRO A 161 11.45 -0.28 -7.74
N GLY A 162 10.47 -0.26 -6.84
CA GLY A 162 10.58 -0.83 -5.50
C GLY A 162 11.16 0.12 -4.45
N ASP A 163 11.60 1.33 -4.78
CA ASP A 163 11.88 2.35 -3.77
C ASP A 163 10.59 2.81 -3.10
N ILE A 164 10.69 3.32 -1.88
CA ILE A 164 9.56 3.91 -1.17
C ILE A 164 9.64 5.43 -1.20
N VAL A 165 8.49 6.07 -1.28
CA VAL A 165 8.35 7.51 -1.09
C VAL A 165 7.52 7.74 0.16
N VAL A 166 8.05 8.52 1.11
CA VAL A 166 7.47 8.69 2.43
C VAL A 166 7.14 10.15 2.68
N ILE A 167 5.91 10.42 3.09
CA ILE A 167 5.51 11.68 3.72
C ILE A 167 5.37 11.45 5.23
N THR A 168 5.86 12.40 6.00
CA THR A 168 5.72 12.43 7.46
C THR A 168 4.94 13.67 7.88
N GLY A 169 4.55 13.74 9.15
CA GLY A 169 3.81 14.89 9.69
C GLY A 169 2.37 14.56 10.04
N SER A 170 1.45 15.50 9.80
CA SER A 170 0.04 15.36 10.22
C SER A 170 -0.73 14.28 9.46
N THR A 171 -0.32 13.99 8.24
CA THR A 171 -0.93 12.99 7.35
C THR A 171 0.16 12.06 6.79
N PRO A 172 0.79 11.24 7.63
CA PRO A 172 1.89 10.39 7.20
C PRO A 172 1.38 9.32 6.23
N HIS A 173 2.15 9.08 5.18
CA HIS A 173 1.85 8.02 4.20
C HIS A 173 3.14 7.51 3.54
N VAL A 174 3.08 6.29 3.05
CA VAL A 174 4.16 5.67 2.27
C VAL A 174 3.59 4.96 1.05
N ILE A 175 4.29 5.10 -0.06
CA ILE A 175 3.98 4.43 -1.32
C ILE A 175 5.20 3.68 -1.83
N MET A 176 4.99 2.69 -2.67
CA MET A 176 6.04 1.98 -3.39
C MET A 176 6.08 2.47 -4.84
N PHE A 177 7.23 2.95 -5.28
CA PHE A 177 7.45 3.45 -6.62
C PHE A 177 7.53 2.29 -7.64
N LEU A 178 6.81 2.43 -8.75
CA LEU A 178 6.84 1.49 -9.88
C LEU A 178 7.62 2.03 -11.07
N GLY A 179 7.49 3.30 -11.35
CA GLY A 179 8.07 3.92 -12.52
C GLY A 179 7.53 5.34 -12.77
N PHE A 180 7.93 5.92 -13.88
CA PHE A 180 7.36 7.17 -14.37
C PHE A 180 6.45 6.91 -15.57
N THR A 181 5.40 7.70 -15.67
CA THR A 181 4.57 7.76 -16.88
C THR A 181 5.27 8.53 -17.98
N SER A 182 4.72 8.50 -19.20
CA SER A 182 5.25 9.25 -20.34
C SER A 182 5.28 10.77 -20.13
N ASN A 183 4.38 11.30 -19.28
CA ASN A 183 4.35 12.71 -18.89
C ASN A 183 5.12 13.01 -17.58
N GLY A 184 5.93 12.07 -17.10
CA GLY A 184 6.83 12.24 -15.97
C GLY A 184 6.18 12.14 -14.60
N GLN A 185 4.94 11.69 -14.50
CA GLN A 185 4.30 11.44 -13.21
C GLN A 185 4.76 10.11 -12.61
N ILE A 186 4.69 9.98 -11.29
CA ILE A 186 5.04 8.75 -10.58
C ILE A 186 3.87 7.76 -10.70
N GLN A 187 4.19 6.52 -11.06
CA GLN A 187 3.33 5.36 -10.87
C GLN A 187 3.71 4.65 -9.57
N CYS A 188 2.74 4.26 -8.77
CA CYS A 188 2.99 3.63 -7.47
C CYS A 188 1.96 2.58 -7.11
N VAL A 189 2.29 1.78 -6.11
CA VAL A 189 1.35 0.93 -5.35
C VAL A 189 1.38 1.39 -3.91
N HIS A 190 0.23 1.41 -3.27
CA HIS A 190 0.11 1.72 -1.84
C HIS A 190 -1.13 1.07 -1.24
N GLU A 191 -1.16 1.01 0.08
CA GLU A 191 -2.29 0.60 0.92
C GLU A 191 -2.91 1.79 1.61
#